data_805199a421e84a2639c03471e7ffee84
#
_entry.id   805199a421e84a2639c03471e7ffee84
#
_cell.length_a   1.000
_cell.length_b   1.000
_cell.length_c   1.000
_cell.angle_alpha   90.00
_cell.angle_beta   90.00
_cell.angle_gamma   90.00
#
_symmetry.space_group_name_H-M   'P 1'
#
loop_
_entity.id
_entity.type
_entity.pdbx_description
1 polymer ?
#
loop_
_entity_poly.entity_id
_entity_poly.type
_entity_poly.pdbx_seq_one_letter_code
_entity_poly.pdbx_strand_id
1 'polypeptide(L)'
;VKLIGEIVKETAELTKDNQCLGCAKFVVFCNAPDDNPFMAGAFHGVTEADAIINVGVSGPGVVKRAIENVRGENFEVLCETIKKTAFKVTRVGQLVAKEASKRLGIPFGIIDLSLAPTPAAGDSVGEILEEIGLEYAGAPGTTAALAMLNDQVKKGGVMASSYVGGLSGAFIPVSEDQRMIDAVNAGALTIEKLEAMTCVCSVGLDMIAIPGKTKATTIAGLIA
;
A
#
# COMPACT_ATOMS: atom_id res chain seq x y z
N VAL A 1 -2.17 5.57 22.44
CA VAL A 1 -2.02 4.25 21.86
C VAL A 1 -2.76 3.19 22.66
N LYS A 2 -2.62 3.09 24.01
CA LYS A 2 -3.28 2.07 24.84
C LYS A 2 -4.80 2.07 24.66
N LEU A 3 -5.46 3.22 24.73
CA LEU A 3 -6.91 3.36 24.50
C LEU A 3 -7.31 2.91 23.11
N ILE A 4 -6.47 3.15 22.11
CA ILE A 4 -6.74 2.69 20.72
C ILE A 4 -6.76 1.16 20.66
N GLY A 5 -5.81 0.48 21.33
CA GLY A 5 -5.82 -0.98 21.42
C GLY A 5 -7.09 -1.53 22.09
N GLU A 6 -7.61 -0.84 23.10
CA GLU A 6 -8.88 -1.18 23.76
C GLU A 6 -10.06 -0.97 22.80
N ILE A 7 -10.10 0.14 22.07
CA ILE A 7 -11.14 0.43 21.06
C ILE A 7 -11.14 -0.63 19.94
N VAL A 8 -9.99 -1.00 19.41
CA VAL A 8 -9.88 -2.05 18.37
C VAL A 8 -10.46 -3.36 18.89
N LYS A 9 -10.11 -3.76 20.12
CA LYS A 9 -10.60 -5.00 20.71
C LYS A 9 -12.11 -4.98 20.96
N GLU A 10 -12.62 -3.90 21.49
CA GLU A 10 -14.07 -3.73 21.71
C GLU A 10 -14.84 -3.70 20.39
N THR A 11 -14.30 -3.01 19.37
CA THR A 11 -14.90 -2.99 18.03
C THR A 11 -14.94 -4.39 17.41
N ALA A 12 -13.89 -5.18 17.59
CA ALA A 12 -13.86 -6.57 17.13
C ALA A 12 -14.93 -7.41 17.81
N GLU A 13 -15.07 -7.29 19.16
CA GLU A 13 -16.08 -8.03 19.92
C GLU A 13 -17.51 -7.63 19.53
N LEU A 14 -17.77 -6.33 19.38
CA LEU A 14 -19.11 -5.82 18.99
C LEU A 14 -19.51 -6.21 17.56
N THR A 15 -18.54 -6.48 16.69
CA THR A 15 -18.82 -6.78 15.27
C THR A 15 -18.42 -8.20 14.87
N LYS A 16 -18.13 -9.08 15.83
CA LYS A 16 -17.67 -10.46 15.58
C LYS A 16 -18.67 -11.27 14.74
N ASP A 17 -19.95 -11.10 14.96
CA ASP A 17 -21.00 -11.81 14.22
C ASP A 17 -21.15 -11.31 12.78
N ASN A 18 -20.52 -10.19 12.46
CA ASN A 18 -20.43 -9.59 11.13
C ASN A 18 -18.96 -9.55 10.65
N GLN A 19 -18.22 -10.63 10.84
CA GLN A 19 -16.84 -10.82 10.38
C GLN A 19 -15.87 -9.70 10.83
N CYS A 20 -16.09 -9.10 11.98
CA CYS A 20 -15.32 -7.97 12.52
C CYS A 20 -15.27 -6.75 11.58
N LEU A 21 -16.33 -6.51 10.80
CA LEU A 21 -16.39 -5.44 9.80
C LEU A 21 -16.09 -4.05 10.40
N GLY A 22 -16.38 -3.83 11.67
CA GLY A 22 -16.02 -2.59 12.36
C GLY A 22 -14.52 -2.34 12.38
N CYS A 23 -13.72 -3.38 12.59
CA CYS A 23 -12.25 -3.27 12.53
C CYS A 23 -11.75 -3.03 11.10
N ALA A 24 -12.36 -3.66 10.10
CA ALA A 24 -12.00 -3.43 8.69
C ALA A 24 -12.26 -1.98 8.22
N LYS A 25 -13.14 -1.26 8.93
CA LYS A 25 -13.44 0.16 8.68
C LYS A 25 -12.69 1.12 9.61
N PHE A 26 -11.87 0.61 10.50
CA PHE A 26 -11.16 1.42 11.49
C PHE A 26 -9.67 1.46 11.18
N VAL A 27 -9.15 2.65 10.95
CA VAL A 27 -7.74 2.89 10.66
C VAL A 27 -7.14 3.87 11.66
N VAL A 28 -5.89 3.63 12.03
CA VAL A 28 -5.11 4.51 12.90
C VAL A 28 -3.90 5.00 12.12
N PHE A 29 -3.82 6.29 11.89
CA PHE A 29 -2.69 6.91 11.23
C PHE A 29 -1.84 7.72 12.20
N CYS A 30 -0.52 7.64 11.99
CA CYS A 30 0.45 8.58 12.50
C CYS A 30 1.14 9.24 11.31
N ASN A 31 1.25 10.57 11.33
CA ASN A 31 1.86 11.35 10.23
C ASN A 31 1.21 11.10 8.86
N ALA A 32 -0.13 11.02 8.82
CA ALA A 32 -0.84 10.93 7.56
C ALA A 32 -0.50 12.13 6.64
N PRO A 33 -0.34 11.91 5.32
CA PRO A 33 -0.21 13.00 4.37
C PRO A 33 -1.49 13.85 4.34
N ASP A 34 -1.38 15.11 3.93
CA ASP A 34 -2.52 16.04 3.89
C ASP A 34 -3.63 15.56 2.94
N ASP A 35 -3.25 14.95 1.81
CA ASP A 35 -4.17 14.39 0.82
C ASP A 35 -3.94 12.88 0.65
N ASN A 36 -5.04 12.12 0.57
CA ASN A 36 -4.99 10.69 0.38
C ASN A 36 -6.23 10.16 -0.34
N PRO A 37 -6.10 9.66 -1.58
CA PRO A 37 -7.22 9.09 -2.33
C PRO A 37 -7.48 7.60 -2.08
N PHE A 38 -6.62 6.88 -1.34
CA PHE A 38 -6.64 5.41 -1.26
C PHE A 38 -7.10 4.80 0.06
N MET A 39 -7.45 5.58 1.06
CA MET A 39 -7.84 4.99 2.33
C MET A 39 -9.36 4.81 2.47
N ALA A 40 -9.79 4.12 3.53
CA ALA A 40 -11.19 3.95 3.90
C ALA A 40 -11.88 5.30 4.12
N GLY A 41 -12.15 5.99 3.05
CA GLY A 41 -12.56 7.39 3.01
C GLY A 41 -11.37 8.27 2.60
N ALA A 42 -11.33 8.65 1.33
CA ALA A 42 -10.38 9.64 0.86
C ALA A 42 -10.54 10.95 1.64
N PHE A 43 -9.45 11.64 1.90
CA PHE A 43 -9.45 12.93 2.60
C PHE A 43 -8.48 13.92 1.96
N HIS A 44 -8.68 15.21 2.22
CA HIS A 44 -7.74 16.27 1.87
C HIS A 44 -7.53 17.24 3.04
N GLY A 45 -6.48 18.04 2.97
CA GLY A 45 -6.07 18.94 4.04
C GLY A 45 -7.09 20.05 4.33
N VAL A 46 -7.16 20.47 5.59
CA VAL A 46 -8.08 21.52 6.06
C VAL A 46 -7.81 22.91 5.50
N THR A 47 -6.64 23.13 4.89
CA THR A 47 -6.24 24.39 4.28
C THR A 47 -6.50 24.45 2.78
N GLU A 48 -7.00 23.37 2.21
CA GLU A 48 -7.28 23.24 0.77
C GLU A 48 -8.62 23.89 0.39
N ALA A 49 -8.90 23.95 -0.91
CA ALA A 49 -10.18 24.40 -1.43
C ALA A 49 -11.32 23.44 -0.98
N ASP A 50 -12.58 23.93 -1.00
CA ASP A 50 -13.77 23.13 -0.63
C ASP A 50 -13.91 21.84 -1.45
N ALA A 51 -13.33 21.80 -2.63
CA ALA A 51 -13.27 20.63 -3.49
C ALA A 51 -11.92 20.55 -4.20
N ILE A 52 -11.36 19.35 -4.31
CA ILE A 52 -10.09 19.07 -4.99
C ILE A 52 -10.19 17.72 -5.72
N ILE A 53 -9.48 17.59 -6.83
CA ILE A 53 -9.36 16.33 -7.56
C ILE A 53 -8.00 15.72 -7.22
N ASN A 54 -8.01 14.60 -6.50
CA ASN A 54 -6.85 13.75 -6.31
C ASN A 54 -6.99 12.48 -7.13
N VAL A 55 -5.91 11.99 -7.72
CA VAL A 55 -5.91 10.80 -8.54
C VAL A 55 -5.11 9.70 -7.86
N GLY A 56 -5.80 8.64 -7.45
CA GLY A 56 -5.17 7.40 -7.02
C GLY A 56 -4.99 6.46 -8.21
N VAL A 57 -3.77 6.00 -8.44
CA VAL A 57 -3.47 4.98 -9.44
C VAL A 57 -2.93 3.76 -8.71
N SER A 58 -3.70 2.68 -8.71
CA SER A 58 -3.22 1.38 -8.24
C SER A 58 -2.70 0.56 -9.42
N GLY A 59 -1.64 -0.18 -9.23
CA GLY A 59 -1.08 -0.94 -10.31
C GLY A 59 -0.05 -1.99 -9.96
N PRO A 60 -0.27 -2.87 -8.94
CA PRO A 60 0.64 -3.98 -8.70
C PRO A 60 0.83 -4.84 -9.95
N GLY A 61 -0.27 -5.18 -10.64
CA GLY A 61 -0.23 -5.99 -11.85
C GLY A 61 0.53 -5.35 -13.02
N VAL A 62 0.51 -4.03 -13.14
CA VAL A 62 1.29 -3.33 -14.18
C VAL A 62 2.78 -3.43 -13.91
N VAL A 63 3.21 -3.26 -12.65
CA VAL A 63 4.61 -3.40 -12.25
C VAL A 63 5.05 -4.85 -12.40
N LYS A 64 4.27 -5.81 -11.91
CA LYS A 64 4.53 -7.25 -12.10
C LYS A 64 4.76 -7.57 -13.56
N ARG A 65 3.82 -7.19 -14.43
CA ARG A 65 3.91 -7.46 -15.87
C ARG A 65 5.16 -6.84 -16.50
N ALA A 66 5.59 -5.68 -16.04
CA ALA A 66 6.79 -5.03 -16.53
C ALA A 66 8.05 -5.81 -16.16
N ILE A 67 8.16 -6.29 -14.92
CA ILE A 67 9.33 -7.05 -14.45
C ILE A 67 9.38 -8.47 -15.00
N GLU A 68 8.25 -9.12 -15.27
CA GLU A 68 8.20 -10.40 -15.99
C GLU A 68 8.92 -10.35 -17.34
N ASN A 69 8.85 -9.22 -18.04
CA ASN A 69 9.51 -9.06 -19.33
C ASN A 69 11.06 -8.93 -19.24
N VAL A 70 11.57 -8.72 -18.05
CA VAL A 70 13.03 -8.60 -17.78
C VAL A 70 13.52 -9.68 -16.82
N ARG A 71 12.78 -10.78 -16.72
CA ARG A 71 13.14 -11.94 -15.88
C ARG A 71 14.52 -12.48 -16.30
N GLY A 72 15.40 -12.64 -15.32
CA GLY A 72 16.76 -13.12 -15.56
C GLY A 72 17.78 -12.03 -15.92
N GLU A 73 17.35 -10.79 -16.10
CA GLU A 73 18.24 -9.66 -16.25
C GLU A 73 18.88 -9.26 -14.91
N ASN A 74 19.90 -8.41 -14.97
CA ASN A 74 20.60 -7.94 -13.77
C ASN A 74 19.73 -6.97 -12.93
N PHE A 75 20.16 -6.74 -11.69
CA PHE A 75 19.42 -5.93 -10.72
C PHE A 75 19.19 -4.47 -11.18
N GLU A 76 20.14 -3.90 -11.92
CA GLU A 76 20.02 -2.54 -12.46
C GLU A 76 18.88 -2.43 -13.48
N VAL A 77 18.77 -3.40 -14.38
CA VAL A 77 17.68 -3.46 -15.38
C VAL A 77 16.33 -3.62 -14.68
N LEU A 78 16.25 -4.43 -13.64
CA LEU A 78 15.05 -4.59 -12.84
C LEU A 78 14.62 -3.24 -12.20
N CYS A 79 15.54 -2.57 -11.50
CA CYS A 79 15.30 -1.27 -10.88
C CYS A 79 14.82 -0.22 -11.89
N GLU A 80 15.51 -0.10 -13.01
CA GLU A 80 15.16 0.83 -14.08
C GLU A 80 13.78 0.52 -14.69
N THR A 81 13.42 -0.74 -14.81
CA THR A 81 12.12 -1.16 -15.33
C THR A 81 10.99 -0.75 -14.40
N ILE A 82 11.14 -0.97 -13.10
CA ILE A 82 10.16 -0.53 -12.09
C ILE A 82 10.02 1.00 -12.14
N LYS A 83 11.12 1.72 -12.08
CA LYS A 83 11.15 3.19 -12.12
C LYS A 83 10.48 3.77 -13.37
N LYS A 84 10.80 3.23 -14.54
CA LYS A 84 10.20 3.66 -15.82
C LYS A 84 8.71 3.35 -15.90
N THR A 85 8.28 2.24 -15.32
CA THR A 85 6.87 1.85 -15.25
C THR A 85 6.12 2.82 -14.34
N ALA A 86 6.62 3.09 -13.15
CA ALA A 86 6.06 4.08 -12.24
C ALA A 86 5.97 5.48 -12.88
N PHE A 87 7.03 5.91 -13.57
CA PHE A 87 7.03 7.16 -14.33
C PHE A 87 5.88 7.22 -15.34
N LYS A 88 5.70 6.19 -16.17
CA LYS A 88 4.66 6.16 -17.21
C LYS A 88 3.25 6.22 -16.60
N VAL A 89 3.01 5.43 -15.57
CA VAL A 89 1.71 5.35 -14.89
C VAL A 89 1.36 6.70 -14.25
N THR A 90 2.31 7.31 -13.56
CA THR A 90 2.14 8.65 -12.95
C THR A 90 1.84 9.71 -14.00
N ARG A 91 2.53 9.69 -15.14
CA ARG A 91 2.26 10.64 -16.25
C ARG A 91 0.86 10.49 -16.82
N VAL A 92 0.37 9.27 -16.99
CA VAL A 92 -1.01 9.02 -17.42
C VAL A 92 -2.00 9.57 -16.39
N GLY A 93 -1.79 9.29 -15.11
CA GLY A 93 -2.61 9.84 -14.02
C GLY A 93 -2.68 11.37 -14.06
N GLN A 94 -1.54 12.04 -14.27
CA GLN A 94 -1.49 13.49 -14.37
C GLN A 94 -2.27 14.04 -15.58
N LEU A 95 -2.18 13.38 -16.71
CA LEU A 95 -2.92 13.81 -17.92
C LEU A 95 -4.42 13.71 -17.69
N VAL A 96 -4.90 12.61 -17.12
CA VAL A 96 -6.31 12.42 -16.77
C VAL A 96 -6.77 13.45 -15.75
N ALA A 97 -6.00 13.68 -14.69
CA ALA A 97 -6.31 14.64 -13.64
C ALA A 97 -6.45 16.08 -14.18
N LYS A 98 -5.52 16.52 -15.04
CA LYS A 98 -5.56 17.85 -15.65
C LYS A 98 -6.78 18.02 -16.56
N GLU A 99 -7.13 17.00 -17.32
CA GLU A 99 -8.31 17.05 -18.19
C GLU A 99 -9.61 17.05 -17.35
N ALA A 100 -9.68 16.27 -16.29
CA ALA A 100 -10.81 16.28 -15.37
C ALA A 100 -10.97 17.64 -14.67
N SER A 101 -9.87 18.19 -14.17
CA SER A 101 -9.81 19.53 -13.56
C SER A 101 -10.35 20.61 -14.50
N LYS A 102 -9.90 20.59 -15.75
CA LYS A 102 -10.36 21.53 -16.76
C LYS A 102 -11.85 21.41 -17.06
N ARG A 103 -12.38 20.19 -17.16
CA ARG A 103 -13.80 19.96 -17.47
C ARG A 103 -14.74 20.29 -16.31
N LEU A 104 -14.30 20.04 -15.10
CA LEU A 104 -15.13 20.21 -13.91
C LEU A 104 -14.96 21.59 -13.25
N GLY A 105 -13.92 22.34 -13.62
CA GLY A 105 -13.59 23.62 -12.97
C GLY A 105 -13.12 23.47 -11.52
N ILE A 106 -12.65 22.26 -11.14
CA ILE A 106 -12.18 21.93 -9.80
C ILE A 106 -10.65 21.82 -9.82
N PRO A 107 -9.92 22.39 -8.84
CA PRO A 107 -8.46 22.30 -8.79
C PRO A 107 -7.97 20.85 -8.78
N PHE A 108 -6.84 20.61 -9.43
CA PHE A 108 -6.11 19.36 -9.32
C PHE A 108 -5.09 19.46 -8.17
N GLY A 109 -5.15 18.48 -7.27
CA GLY A 109 -4.25 18.33 -6.13
C GLY A 109 -3.08 17.40 -6.44
N ILE A 110 -3.18 16.13 -6.01
CA ILE A 110 -2.07 15.19 -6.08
C ILE A 110 -2.39 13.94 -6.91
N ILE A 111 -1.30 13.25 -7.28
CA ILE A 111 -1.34 11.88 -7.81
C ILE A 111 -0.71 10.98 -6.77
N ASP A 112 -1.44 9.98 -6.35
CA ASP A 112 -0.94 8.90 -5.51
C ASP A 112 -0.75 7.64 -6.37
N LEU A 113 0.49 7.20 -6.51
CA LEU A 113 0.83 5.92 -7.13
C LEU A 113 1.07 4.90 -6.03
N SER A 114 0.00 4.30 -5.58
CA SER A 114 0.03 3.23 -4.58
C SER A 114 -0.12 1.86 -5.24
N LEU A 115 0.79 0.94 -4.92
CA LEU A 115 0.65 -0.46 -5.28
C LEU A 115 -0.23 -1.11 -4.21
N ALA A 116 -1.52 -0.80 -4.27
CA ALA A 116 -2.54 -1.33 -3.37
C ALA A 116 -3.13 -2.60 -3.99
N PRO A 117 -2.83 -3.78 -3.46
CA PRO A 117 -3.28 -5.03 -4.04
C PRO A 117 -4.78 -5.26 -3.83
N THR A 118 -5.33 -6.18 -4.63
CA THR A 118 -6.64 -6.78 -4.43
C THR A 118 -6.52 -8.30 -4.44
N PRO A 119 -7.52 -9.06 -3.96
CA PRO A 119 -7.49 -10.52 -4.04
C PRO A 119 -7.56 -11.09 -5.46
N ALA A 120 -7.67 -10.23 -6.48
CA ALA A 120 -7.71 -10.66 -7.87
C ALA A 120 -6.35 -11.20 -8.32
N ALA A 121 -6.38 -12.27 -9.10
CA ALA A 121 -5.16 -12.87 -9.64
C ALA A 121 -4.37 -11.85 -10.49
N GLY A 122 -3.09 -11.75 -10.21
CA GLY A 122 -2.20 -10.82 -10.91
C GLY A 122 -2.15 -9.40 -10.34
N ASP A 123 -2.91 -9.10 -9.28
CA ASP A 123 -2.94 -7.79 -8.62
C ASP A 123 -2.40 -7.87 -7.18
N SER A 124 -1.19 -8.36 -7.03
CA SER A 124 -0.54 -8.70 -5.77
C SER A 124 0.84 -8.07 -5.65
N VAL A 125 1.14 -7.45 -4.51
CA VAL A 125 2.49 -7.02 -4.14
C VAL A 125 3.36 -8.23 -3.80
N GLY A 126 2.79 -9.26 -3.18
CA GLY A 126 3.47 -10.53 -2.94
C GLY A 126 3.99 -11.15 -4.23
N GLU A 127 3.19 -11.13 -5.31
CA GLU A 127 3.65 -11.60 -6.63
C GLU A 127 4.80 -10.77 -7.20
N ILE A 128 4.82 -9.46 -6.97
CA ILE A 128 5.95 -8.60 -7.37
C ILE A 128 7.22 -9.04 -6.63
N LEU A 129 7.13 -9.27 -5.32
CA LEU A 129 8.26 -9.70 -4.50
C LEU A 129 8.81 -11.06 -4.95
N GLU A 130 7.93 -12.01 -5.28
CA GLU A 130 8.32 -13.32 -5.83
C GLU A 130 8.95 -13.16 -7.23
N GLU A 131 8.42 -12.29 -8.08
CA GLU A 131 8.97 -12.03 -9.41
C GLU A 131 10.36 -11.35 -9.36
N ILE A 132 10.64 -10.57 -8.30
CA ILE A 132 11.99 -10.04 -8.01
C ILE A 132 12.99 -11.15 -7.68
N GLY A 133 12.50 -12.34 -7.28
CA GLY A 133 13.33 -13.52 -7.03
C GLY A 133 13.20 -14.10 -5.62
N LEU A 134 12.22 -13.68 -4.84
CA LEU A 134 11.96 -14.31 -3.54
C LEU A 134 11.17 -15.60 -3.71
N GLU A 135 11.46 -16.60 -2.87
CA GLU A 135 10.74 -17.87 -2.85
C GLU A 135 9.27 -17.67 -2.41
N TYR A 136 9.07 -16.83 -1.39
CA TYR A 136 7.76 -16.39 -0.88
C TYR A 136 7.86 -14.96 -0.37
N ALA A 137 6.77 -14.24 -0.40
CA ALA A 137 6.62 -13.03 0.42
C ALA A 137 6.84 -13.43 1.90
N GLY A 138 7.76 -12.76 2.60
CA GLY A 138 8.16 -13.15 3.96
C GLY A 138 9.48 -13.94 4.04
N ALA A 139 9.96 -14.53 2.95
CA ALA A 139 11.28 -15.17 2.88
C ALA A 139 12.44 -14.19 3.20
N PRO A 140 13.62 -14.68 3.55
CA PRO A 140 14.79 -13.82 3.68
C PRO A 140 14.99 -12.92 2.45
N GLY A 141 15.23 -11.63 2.66
CA GLY A 141 15.33 -10.64 1.59
C GLY A 141 14.06 -9.83 1.33
N THR A 142 12.89 -10.23 1.84
CA THR A 142 11.62 -9.54 1.58
C THR A 142 11.65 -8.06 1.96
N THR A 143 12.19 -7.71 3.13
CA THR A 143 12.29 -6.31 3.58
C THR A 143 13.18 -5.48 2.64
N ALA A 144 14.30 -6.05 2.16
CA ALA A 144 15.18 -5.39 1.21
C ALA A 144 14.53 -5.21 -0.16
N ALA A 145 13.83 -6.24 -0.66
CA ALA A 145 13.11 -6.17 -1.92
C ALA A 145 11.97 -5.13 -1.87
N LEU A 146 11.23 -5.07 -0.75
CA LEU A 146 10.20 -4.06 -0.53
C LEU A 146 10.79 -2.64 -0.48
N ALA A 147 11.92 -2.45 0.20
CA ALA A 147 12.63 -1.17 0.24
C ALA A 147 13.04 -0.73 -1.17
N MET A 148 13.61 -1.62 -1.96
CA MET A 148 13.98 -1.36 -3.34
C MET A 148 12.78 -1.02 -4.20
N LEU A 149 11.69 -1.79 -4.10
CA LEU A 149 10.45 -1.55 -4.83
C LEU A 149 9.91 -0.14 -4.55
N ASN A 150 9.82 0.23 -3.27
CA ASN A 150 9.35 1.55 -2.84
C ASN A 150 10.25 2.68 -3.33
N ASP A 151 11.57 2.51 -3.26
CA ASP A 151 12.54 3.49 -3.75
C ASP A 151 12.36 3.75 -5.26
N GLN A 152 12.22 2.69 -6.06
CA GLN A 152 12.06 2.84 -7.51
C GLN A 152 10.70 3.43 -7.88
N VAL A 153 9.62 3.05 -7.21
CA VAL A 153 8.27 3.61 -7.42
C VAL A 153 8.28 5.11 -7.10
N LYS A 154 8.82 5.51 -5.96
CA LYS A 154 8.92 6.93 -5.54
C LYS A 154 9.79 7.73 -6.50
N LYS A 155 10.94 7.23 -6.90
CA LYS A 155 11.81 7.89 -7.89
C LYS A 155 11.10 8.09 -9.24
N GLY A 156 10.41 7.07 -9.73
CA GLY A 156 9.63 7.16 -10.97
C GLY A 156 8.52 8.19 -10.88
N GLY A 157 7.79 8.22 -9.78
CA GLY A 157 6.73 9.20 -9.51
C GLY A 157 7.25 10.64 -9.50
N VAL A 158 8.24 10.93 -8.68
CA VAL A 158 8.83 12.29 -8.54
C VAL A 158 9.41 12.79 -9.86
N MET A 159 10.02 11.91 -10.65
CA MET A 159 10.54 12.28 -11.99
C MET A 159 9.42 12.56 -12.99
N ALA A 160 8.23 11.97 -12.79
CA ALA A 160 7.10 12.12 -13.70
C ALA A 160 6.29 13.40 -13.45
N SER A 161 6.16 13.82 -12.19
CA SER A 161 5.25 14.90 -11.79
C SER A 161 5.68 15.58 -10.50
N SER A 162 5.49 16.89 -10.42
CA SER A 162 5.60 17.65 -9.17
C SER A 162 4.34 17.53 -8.29
N TYR A 163 3.31 16.84 -8.75
CA TYR A 163 2.05 16.65 -8.03
C TYR A 163 1.97 15.31 -7.33
N VAL A 164 3.06 14.57 -7.21
CA VAL A 164 3.07 13.29 -6.49
C VAL A 164 2.90 13.53 -5.00
N GLY A 165 1.99 12.80 -4.40
CA GLY A 165 1.66 12.90 -2.98
C GLY A 165 1.00 11.63 -2.46
N GLY A 166 0.20 11.79 -1.40
CA GLY A 166 -0.48 10.68 -0.75
C GLY A 166 0.49 9.67 -0.16
N LEU A 167 0.14 8.39 -0.21
CA LEU A 167 0.93 7.30 0.37
C LEU A 167 1.98 6.74 -0.59
N SER A 168 1.85 6.96 -1.87
CA SER A 168 2.72 6.50 -2.98
C SER A 168 3.75 5.42 -2.63
N GLY A 169 3.56 4.22 -3.13
CA GLY A 169 4.44 3.09 -2.88
C GLY A 169 3.69 1.78 -2.67
N ALA A 170 4.38 0.73 -2.25
CA ALA A 170 3.79 -0.58 -2.05
C ALA A 170 3.10 -0.69 -0.69
N PHE A 171 1.90 -1.26 -0.71
CA PHE A 171 1.12 -1.65 0.46
C PHE A 171 1.36 -3.13 0.75
N ILE A 172 1.20 -3.51 2.00
CA ILE A 172 1.35 -4.89 2.47
C ILE A 172 0.11 -5.38 3.24
N PRO A 173 -1.12 -5.17 2.74
CA PRO A 173 -2.31 -5.71 3.39
C PRO A 173 -2.34 -7.22 3.22
N VAL A 174 -2.51 -7.96 4.31
CA VAL A 174 -2.49 -9.42 4.23
C VAL A 174 -3.78 -9.96 3.62
N SER A 175 -4.95 -9.53 4.10
CA SER A 175 -6.23 -10.10 3.64
C SER A 175 -6.71 -9.59 2.28
N GLU A 176 -6.02 -8.62 1.69
CA GLU A 176 -6.32 -8.05 0.37
C GLU A 176 -5.30 -8.46 -0.71
N ASP A 177 -4.34 -9.32 -0.36
CA ASP A 177 -3.29 -9.79 -1.26
C ASP A 177 -3.20 -11.31 -1.21
N GLN A 178 -3.56 -11.98 -2.28
CA GLN A 178 -3.60 -13.44 -2.30
C GLN A 178 -2.25 -14.08 -1.97
N ARG A 179 -1.14 -13.52 -2.44
CA ARG A 179 0.19 -14.08 -2.14
C ARG A 179 0.63 -13.84 -0.71
N MET A 180 0.21 -12.72 -0.11
CA MET A 180 0.43 -12.50 1.33
C MET A 180 -0.37 -13.49 2.16
N ILE A 181 -1.62 -13.78 1.79
CA ILE A 181 -2.44 -14.84 2.42
C ILE A 181 -1.74 -16.20 2.30
N ASP A 182 -1.29 -16.56 1.11
CA ASP A 182 -0.61 -17.84 0.87
C ASP A 182 0.69 -17.95 1.70
N ALA A 183 1.45 -16.87 1.80
CA ALA A 183 2.68 -16.79 2.59
C ALA A 183 2.42 -16.96 4.10
N VAL A 184 1.34 -16.38 4.63
CA VAL A 184 0.91 -16.58 6.01
C VAL A 184 0.51 -18.05 6.24
N ASN A 185 -0.28 -18.63 5.35
CA ASN A 185 -0.71 -20.03 5.43
C ASN A 185 0.46 -21.01 5.35
N ALA A 186 1.49 -20.68 4.58
CA ALA A 186 2.73 -21.46 4.49
C ALA A 186 3.67 -21.23 5.69
N GLY A 187 3.36 -20.31 6.60
CA GLY A 187 4.23 -19.95 7.73
C GLY A 187 5.48 -19.14 7.35
N ALA A 188 5.56 -18.64 6.13
CA ALA A 188 6.67 -17.83 5.65
C ALA A 188 6.57 -16.35 6.09
N LEU A 189 5.33 -15.86 6.27
CA LEU A 189 5.05 -14.50 6.70
C LEU A 189 4.42 -14.50 8.09
N THR A 190 5.10 -13.89 9.06
CA THR A 190 4.65 -13.76 10.44
C THR A 190 4.36 -12.30 10.78
N ILE A 191 3.70 -12.05 11.93
CA ILE A 191 3.40 -10.68 12.36
C ILE A 191 4.68 -9.88 12.66
N GLU A 192 5.70 -10.53 13.22
CA GLU A 192 6.99 -9.89 13.48
C GLU A 192 7.71 -9.53 12.18
N LYS A 193 7.55 -10.34 11.14
CA LYS A 193 8.09 -10.03 9.83
C LYS A 193 7.36 -8.85 9.19
N LEU A 194 6.04 -8.81 9.30
CA LEU A 194 5.22 -7.68 8.85
C LEU A 194 5.58 -6.40 9.60
N GLU A 195 5.74 -6.47 10.92
CA GLU A 195 6.20 -5.34 11.74
C GLU A 195 7.54 -4.80 11.24
N ALA A 196 8.52 -5.66 10.98
CA ALA A 196 9.79 -5.25 10.39
C ALA A 196 9.64 -4.64 8.99
N MET A 197 8.72 -5.13 8.17
CA MET A 197 8.45 -4.60 6.84
C MET A 197 7.81 -3.20 6.88
N THR A 198 7.15 -2.81 7.96
CA THR A 198 6.58 -1.46 8.10
C THR A 198 7.61 -0.35 8.02
N CYS A 199 8.87 -0.62 8.37
CA CYS A 199 9.97 0.34 8.25
C CYS A 199 10.20 0.83 6.82
N VAL A 200 9.79 0.07 5.82
CA VAL A 200 10.06 0.32 4.40
C VAL A 200 8.82 0.26 3.50
N CYS A 201 7.64 -0.03 4.04
CA CYS A 201 6.39 0.05 3.30
C CYS A 201 5.84 1.49 3.29
N SER A 202 4.78 1.71 2.54
CA SER A 202 4.18 3.04 2.41
C SER A 202 3.02 3.31 3.37
N VAL A 203 2.47 2.28 4.02
CA VAL A 203 1.27 2.41 4.86
C VAL A 203 1.53 1.96 6.30
N GLY A 204 2.08 0.78 6.50
CA GLY A 204 2.17 0.13 7.80
C GLY A 204 1.45 -1.23 7.82
N LEU A 205 1.10 -1.70 9.01
CA LEU A 205 0.29 -2.91 9.15
C LEU A 205 -1.14 -2.64 8.66
N ASP A 206 -1.60 -3.43 7.71
CA ASP A 206 -2.89 -3.23 7.06
C ASP A 206 -3.64 -4.56 6.90
N MET A 207 -4.93 -4.55 7.21
CA MET A 207 -5.86 -5.67 7.02
C MET A 207 -5.32 -7.03 7.49
N ILE A 208 -4.81 -7.07 8.72
CA ILE A 208 -4.24 -8.27 9.33
C ILE A 208 -5.25 -8.89 10.30
N ALA A 209 -5.57 -10.16 10.08
CA ALA A 209 -6.35 -10.94 11.04
C ALA A 209 -5.44 -11.50 12.15
N ILE A 210 -5.74 -11.15 13.40
CA ILE A 210 -5.05 -11.67 14.58
C ILE A 210 -6.04 -12.42 15.49
N PRO A 211 -5.57 -13.36 16.33
CA PRO A 211 -6.47 -14.10 17.22
C PRO A 211 -7.30 -13.19 18.12
N GLY A 212 -8.62 -13.40 18.20
CA GLY A 212 -9.54 -12.58 18.99
C GLY A 212 -9.23 -12.51 20.50
N LYS A 213 -8.45 -13.48 21.04
CA LYS A 213 -7.94 -13.46 22.43
C LYS A 213 -6.71 -12.57 22.65
N THR A 214 -6.16 -11.95 21.58
CA THR A 214 -5.01 -11.05 21.68
C THR A 214 -5.35 -9.91 22.65
N LYS A 215 -4.42 -9.59 23.55
CA LYS A 215 -4.61 -8.54 24.56
C LYS A 215 -4.58 -7.16 23.93
N ALA A 216 -5.40 -6.24 24.42
CA ALA A 216 -5.39 -4.84 24.00
C ALA A 216 -4.00 -4.18 24.11
N THR A 217 -3.21 -4.58 25.12
CA THR A 217 -1.83 -4.11 25.29
C THR A 217 -0.89 -4.58 24.18
N THR A 218 -1.10 -5.79 23.64
CA THR A 218 -0.34 -6.31 22.49
C THR A 218 -0.71 -5.54 21.23
N ILE A 219 -2.00 -5.31 21.01
CA ILE A 219 -2.48 -4.49 19.88
C ILE A 219 -1.92 -3.06 19.97
N ALA A 220 -1.93 -2.48 21.16
CA ALA A 220 -1.34 -1.16 21.40
C ALA A 220 0.18 -1.13 21.10
N GLY A 221 0.91 -2.21 21.41
CA GLY A 221 2.33 -2.35 21.06
C GLY A 221 2.56 -2.39 19.55
N LEU A 222 1.74 -3.15 18.83
CA LEU A 222 1.81 -3.22 17.37
C LEU A 222 1.52 -1.87 16.69
N ILE A 223 0.62 -1.07 17.27
CA ILE A 223 0.28 0.27 16.76
C ILE A 223 1.40 1.28 17.07
N ALA A 224 2.11 1.13 18.19
CA ALA A 224 3.18 2.05 18.60
C ALA A 224 4.46 1.89 17.78
#